data_e68b74ce258c3e03be97b5360b05991b
#
_entry.id   e68b74ce258c3e03be97b5360b05991b
#
_cell.length_a   1.000
_cell.length_b   1.000
_cell.length_c   1.000
_cell.angle_alpha   90.00
_cell.angle_beta   90.00
_cell.angle_gamma   90.00
#
_symmetry.space_group_name_H-M   'P 1'
#
loop_
_entity.id
_entity.type
_entity.pdbx_description
1 polymer ?
#
loop_
_entity_poly.entity_id
_entity_poly.type
_entity_poly.pdbx_seq_one_letter_code
_entity_poly.pdbx_strand_id
1 'polypeptide(L)'
;LKNYREPVSEEEEISRETPEEVTAYETPQKLTENPADYIVSYGREMYEIPAPVSEFVKNGWKIQEEGSDSYVKAGRHGYVTLEQEGTVLYAVVKNYSNQTVSAKHAFVTKISGDFDVVKVPITIGKGITLGMTEENMKLLLDGIPLETQKEEQGTSYYIYTDNTKKNFIRIFTDKDLGLIREIELSNSPEQLTAYTQQAPESIPESLPLGEGR
;
A
#
# COMPACT_ATOMS: atom_id res chain seq x y z
N LEU A 1 -48.88 24.94 -5.24
CA LEU A 1 -47.51 25.05 -5.77
C LEU A 1 -46.54 24.64 -4.65
N LYS A 2 -46.15 23.39 -4.68
CA LYS A 2 -45.10 22.87 -3.77
C LYS A 2 -43.74 23.35 -4.28
N ASN A 3 -43.07 24.19 -3.53
CA ASN A 3 -41.70 24.55 -3.75
C ASN A 3 -40.82 23.29 -3.65
N TYR A 4 -40.44 22.75 -4.77
CA TYR A 4 -39.42 21.76 -4.85
C TYR A 4 -38.09 22.48 -4.60
N ARG A 5 -37.54 22.36 -3.40
CA ARG A 5 -36.14 22.70 -3.16
C ARG A 5 -35.33 21.54 -3.71
N GLU A 6 -34.59 21.79 -4.77
CA GLU A 6 -33.50 20.90 -5.16
C GLU A 6 -32.58 20.71 -3.95
N PRO A 7 -32.18 19.46 -3.66
CA PRO A 7 -31.15 19.28 -2.62
C PRO A 7 -29.92 20.06 -3.07
N VAL A 8 -29.54 21.04 -2.26
CA VAL A 8 -28.22 21.67 -2.38
C VAL A 8 -27.25 20.53 -2.24
N SER A 9 -26.53 20.17 -3.32
CA SER A 9 -25.34 19.35 -3.24
C SER A 9 -24.42 20.12 -2.29
N GLU A 10 -24.23 19.60 -1.08
CA GLU A 10 -23.11 20.01 -0.28
C GLU A 10 -21.89 19.69 -1.12
N GLU A 11 -21.34 20.72 -1.78
CA GLU A 11 -19.99 20.62 -2.32
C GLU A 11 -19.11 20.33 -1.13
N GLU A 12 -18.79 19.04 -0.93
CA GLU A 12 -17.84 18.65 0.11
C GLU A 12 -16.55 19.43 -0.17
N GLU A 13 -16.16 20.23 0.79
CA GLU A 13 -14.97 21.04 0.71
C GLU A 13 -13.75 20.11 0.62
N ILE A 14 -13.17 19.99 -0.58
CA ILE A 14 -12.00 19.18 -0.82
C ILE A 14 -10.81 19.94 -0.28
N SER A 15 -10.11 19.34 0.68
CA SER A 15 -8.87 19.91 1.19
C SER A 15 -7.81 19.96 0.09
N ARG A 16 -7.23 21.14 -0.14
CA ARG A 16 -6.12 21.37 -1.06
C ARG A 16 -4.76 21.23 -0.40
N GLU A 17 -4.72 21.18 0.92
CA GLU A 17 -3.50 20.99 1.69
C GLU A 17 -3.07 19.53 1.65
N THR A 18 -1.76 19.30 1.65
CA THR A 18 -1.21 17.95 1.80
C THR A 18 -1.46 17.46 3.21
N PRO A 19 -2.16 16.33 3.39
CA PRO A 19 -2.38 15.76 4.72
C PRO A 19 -1.08 15.45 5.45
N GLU A 20 -1.11 15.55 6.77
CA GLU A 20 0.05 15.21 7.62
C GLU A 20 0.54 13.79 7.42
N GLU A 21 -0.37 12.84 7.21
CA GLU A 21 -0.07 11.44 6.95
C GLU A 21 0.79 11.28 5.69
N VAL A 22 0.50 12.05 4.64
CA VAL A 22 1.28 12.04 3.40
C VAL A 22 2.65 12.68 3.62
N THR A 23 2.70 13.80 4.33
CA THR A 23 3.96 14.49 4.65
C THR A 23 4.86 13.63 5.55
N ALA A 24 4.28 12.85 6.45
CA ALA A 24 5.00 11.96 7.35
C ALA A 24 5.54 10.68 6.67
N TYR A 25 5.07 10.36 5.46
CA TYR A 25 5.54 9.19 4.74
C TYR A 25 7.03 9.27 4.44
N GLU A 26 7.75 8.21 4.79
CA GLU A 26 9.19 8.09 4.53
C GLU A 26 9.43 6.99 3.49
N THR A 27 10.13 7.35 2.42
CA THR A 27 10.55 6.37 1.41
C THR A 27 11.60 5.44 2.00
N PRO A 28 11.37 4.11 2.00
CA PRO A 28 12.37 3.17 2.48
C PRO A 28 13.61 3.18 1.58
N GLN A 29 14.77 2.94 2.18
CA GLN A 29 16.06 2.96 1.48
C GLN A 29 16.51 1.58 1.03
N LYS A 30 16.01 0.51 1.65
CA LYS A 30 16.38 -0.87 1.39
C LYS A 30 15.25 -1.84 1.72
N LEU A 31 15.31 -3.01 1.08
CA LEU A 31 14.46 -4.15 1.46
C LEU A 31 14.84 -4.65 2.85
N THR A 32 13.85 -5.14 3.59
CA THR A 32 14.05 -5.78 4.89
C THR A 32 14.08 -7.31 4.76
N GLU A 33 14.47 -7.98 5.84
CA GLU A 33 14.49 -9.45 5.91
C GLU A 33 13.09 -10.09 5.99
N ASN A 34 12.07 -9.32 6.33
CA ASN A 34 10.71 -9.83 6.47
C ASN A 34 9.78 -9.25 5.40
N PRO A 35 9.26 -10.06 4.46
CA PRO A 35 8.27 -9.59 3.48
C PRO A 35 7.04 -8.96 4.10
N ALA A 36 6.67 -9.33 5.33
CA ALA A 36 5.54 -8.77 6.06
C ALA A 36 5.73 -7.31 6.49
N ASP A 37 6.91 -6.73 6.30
CA ASP A 37 7.14 -5.30 6.49
C ASP A 37 6.57 -4.45 5.35
N TYR A 38 6.09 -5.08 4.27
CA TYR A 38 5.52 -4.43 3.10
C TYR A 38 6.44 -3.42 2.40
N ILE A 39 7.75 -3.58 2.55
CA ILE A 39 8.74 -2.81 1.81
C ILE A 39 9.03 -3.54 0.50
N VAL A 40 8.95 -2.80 -0.59
CA VAL A 40 8.97 -3.36 -1.93
C VAL A 40 9.79 -2.50 -2.88
N SER A 41 10.55 -3.12 -3.76
CA SER A 41 11.05 -2.50 -4.97
C SER A 41 10.03 -2.73 -6.08
N TYR A 42 9.46 -1.66 -6.61
CA TYR A 42 8.37 -1.69 -7.58
C TYR A 42 8.67 -0.73 -8.73
N GLY A 43 8.85 -1.26 -9.92
CA GLY A 43 9.28 -0.45 -11.06
C GLY A 43 10.63 0.22 -10.82
N ARG A 44 11.54 -0.40 -10.06
CA ARG A 44 12.87 0.09 -9.65
C ARG A 44 12.87 1.20 -8.60
N GLU A 45 11.72 1.53 -8.04
CA GLU A 45 11.60 2.49 -6.96
C GLU A 45 11.15 1.79 -5.68
N MET A 46 11.53 2.34 -4.54
CA MET A 46 11.21 1.77 -3.25
C MET A 46 9.92 2.36 -2.67
N TYR A 47 9.09 1.49 -2.14
CA TYR A 47 7.87 1.87 -1.44
C TYR A 47 7.69 1.03 -0.17
N GLU A 48 7.05 1.61 0.81
CA GLU A 48 6.39 0.88 1.90
C GLU A 48 4.88 0.97 1.68
N ILE A 49 4.20 -0.14 1.57
CA ILE A 49 2.75 -0.18 1.31
C ILE A 49 2.02 -0.25 2.66
N PRO A 50 1.06 0.67 2.90
CA PRO A 50 0.49 1.65 1.98
C PRO A 50 1.38 2.87 1.75
N ALA A 51 1.37 3.35 0.52
CA ALA A 51 2.17 4.50 0.09
C ALA A 51 1.29 5.54 -0.62
N PRO A 52 1.53 6.85 -0.41
CA PRO A 52 0.75 7.89 -1.09
C PRO A 52 0.79 7.74 -2.61
N VAL A 53 -0.34 7.97 -3.28
CA VAL A 53 -0.39 8.04 -4.74
C VAL A 53 0.62 9.07 -5.26
N SER A 54 0.79 10.17 -4.55
CA SER A 54 1.77 11.21 -4.90
C SER A 54 3.22 10.71 -4.98
N GLU A 55 3.60 9.67 -4.24
CA GLU A 55 4.92 9.05 -4.37
C GLU A 55 5.05 8.29 -5.70
N PHE A 56 4.01 7.63 -6.16
CA PHE A 56 3.99 7.01 -7.49
C PHE A 56 4.08 8.07 -8.59
N VAL A 57 3.34 9.17 -8.45
CA VAL A 57 3.38 10.29 -9.40
C VAL A 57 4.78 10.90 -9.47
N LYS A 58 5.43 11.09 -8.34
CA LYS A 58 6.81 11.57 -8.25
C LYS A 58 7.80 10.66 -9.01
N ASN A 59 7.54 9.38 -9.04
CA ASN A 59 8.35 8.36 -9.71
C ASN A 59 7.93 8.10 -11.17
N GLY A 60 7.09 8.96 -11.74
CA GLY A 60 6.75 8.94 -13.16
C GLY A 60 5.44 8.26 -13.52
N TRP A 61 4.70 7.75 -12.54
CA TRP A 61 3.34 7.26 -12.79
C TRP A 61 2.37 8.42 -13.02
N LYS A 62 1.42 8.23 -13.91
CA LYS A 62 0.38 9.21 -14.20
C LYS A 62 -0.97 8.70 -13.75
N ILE A 63 -1.73 9.54 -13.07
CA ILE A 63 -3.12 9.26 -12.74
C ILE A 63 -3.94 9.43 -14.03
N GLN A 64 -4.64 8.37 -14.44
CA GLN A 64 -5.60 8.45 -15.54
C GLN A 64 -6.95 8.87 -14.96
N GLU A 65 -7.52 9.95 -15.48
CA GLU A 65 -8.83 10.45 -15.02
C GLU A 65 -9.93 9.42 -15.23
N GLU A 66 -9.92 8.76 -16.40
CA GLU A 66 -10.82 7.65 -16.67
C GLU A 66 -10.46 6.44 -15.80
N GLY A 67 -11.42 5.98 -15.03
CA GLY A 67 -11.22 4.86 -14.10
C GLY A 67 -10.60 5.23 -12.76
N SER A 68 -10.43 6.53 -12.49
CA SER A 68 -9.95 7.04 -11.21
C SER A 68 -11.01 7.87 -10.51
N ASP A 69 -11.10 7.72 -9.19
CA ASP A 69 -11.80 8.69 -8.36
C ASP A 69 -11.01 9.99 -8.34
N SER A 70 -11.71 11.13 -8.42
CA SER A 70 -11.06 12.45 -8.35
C SER A 70 -10.67 12.81 -6.94
N TYR A 71 -11.45 12.36 -5.96
CA TYR A 71 -11.25 12.58 -4.53
C TYR A 71 -11.75 11.38 -3.74
N VAL A 72 -11.26 11.26 -2.52
CA VAL A 72 -11.60 10.17 -1.59
C VAL A 72 -12.01 10.77 -0.25
N LYS A 73 -13.15 10.37 0.27
CA LYS A 73 -13.66 10.85 1.57
C LYS A 73 -12.81 10.33 2.72
N ALA A 74 -12.82 11.06 3.82
CA ALA A 74 -12.08 10.69 5.04
C ALA A 74 -12.32 9.25 5.47
N GLY A 75 -11.27 8.49 5.69
CA GLY A 75 -11.31 7.10 6.12
C GLY A 75 -11.86 6.11 5.11
N ARG A 76 -12.18 6.54 3.89
CA ARG A 76 -12.79 5.70 2.85
C ARG A 76 -11.76 5.16 1.87
N HIS A 77 -12.15 4.10 1.18
CA HIS A 77 -11.43 3.54 0.05
C HIS A 77 -11.90 4.18 -1.25
N GLY A 78 -11.04 4.12 -2.25
CA GLY A 78 -11.32 4.53 -3.61
C GLY A 78 -10.45 3.74 -4.59
N TYR A 79 -10.53 4.13 -5.86
CA TYR A 79 -9.79 3.50 -6.94
C TYR A 79 -9.02 4.55 -7.73
N VAL A 80 -7.80 4.23 -8.10
CA VAL A 80 -6.96 5.06 -8.96
C VAL A 80 -6.32 4.18 -10.01
N THR A 81 -6.45 4.59 -11.26
CA THR A 81 -5.72 3.97 -12.36
C THR A 81 -4.44 4.74 -12.60
N LEU A 82 -3.31 4.06 -12.45
CA LEU A 82 -1.98 4.59 -12.69
C LEU A 82 -1.40 4.01 -13.97
N GLU A 83 -0.74 4.83 -14.75
CA GLU A 83 -0.10 4.41 -16.00
C GLU A 83 1.35 4.89 -16.04
N GLN A 84 2.23 4.01 -16.50
CA GLN A 84 3.62 4.34 -16.78
C GLN A 84 4.09 3.51 -17.98
N GLU A 85 4.55 4.18 -19.01
CA GLU A 85 5.12 3.54 -20.21
C GLU A 85 4.26 2.42 -20.81
N GLY A 86 2.95 2.63 -20.88
CA GLY A 86 1.99 1.66 -21.42
C GLY A 86 1.55 0.58 -20.43
N THR A 87 2.13 0.52 -19.24
CA THR A 87 1.69 -0.38 -18.17
C THR A 87 0.65 0.31 -17.30
N VAL A 88 -0.45 -0.38 -17.03
CA VAL A 88 -1.57 0.13 -16.24
C VAL A 88 -1.66 -0.65 -14.93
N LEU A 89 -1.71 0.09 -13.83
CA LEU A 89 -1.98 -0.44 -12.49
C LEU A 89 -3.33 0.07 -12.01
N TYR A 90 -4.24 -0.84 -11.72
CA TYR A 90 -5.51 -0.52 -11.06
C TYR A 90 -5.31 -0.60 -9.56
N ALA A 91 -5.09 0.53 -8.93
CA ALA A 91 -4.79 0.61 -7.51
C ALA A 91 -6.05 0.81 -6.66
N VAL A 92 -6.10 0.10 -5.56
CA VAL A 92 -7.03 0.42 -4.46
C VAL A 92 -6.33 1.40 -3.53
N VAL A 93 -7.03 2.46 -3.15
CA VAL A 93 -6.49 3.50 -2.29
C VAL A 93 -7.35 3.71 -1.06
N LYS A 94 -6.75 4.24 0.00
CA LYS A 94 -7.44 4.64 1.24
C LYS A 94 -7.00 6.02 1.66
N ASN A 95 -7.96 6.85 2.04
CA ASN A 95 -7.69 8.15 2.64
C ASN A 95 -7.54 8.00 4.16
N TYR A 96 -6.34 8.19 4.67
CA TYR A 96 -6.03 8.11 6.10
C TYR A 96 -6.20 9.45 6.84
N SER A 97 -6.53 10.51 6.13
CA SER A 97 -6.79 11.81 6.75
C SER A 97 -8.24 11.93 7.27
N ASN A 98 -8.50 12.98 8.00
CA ASN A 98 -9.82 13.29 8.53
C ASN A 98 -10.64 14.24 7.62
N GLN A 99 -10.19 14.47 6.39
CA GLN A 99 -10.84 15.33 5.41
C GLN A 99 -10.94 14.62 4.06
N THR A 100 -11.87 15.04 3.22
CA THR A 100 -11.90 14.63 1.82
C THR A 100 -10.70 15.23 1.09
N VAL A 101 -9.94 14.40 0.40
CA VAL A 101 -8.70 14.78 -0.29
C VAL A 101 -8.74 14.40 -1.75
N SER A 102 -7.93 15.07 -2.56
CA SER A 102 -7.65 14.62 -3.92
C SER A 102 -7.09 13.19 -3.88
N ALA A 103 -7.43 12.38 -4.87
CA ALA A 103 -6.97 10.99 -4.96
C ALA A 103 -5.44 10.84 -4.87
N LYS A 104 -4.67 11.84 -5.32
CA LYS A 104 -3.20 11.83 -5.18
C LYS A 104 -2.69 11.82 -3.73
N HIS A 105 -3.52 12.22 -2.78
CA HIS A 105 -3.21 12.22 -1.35
C HIS A 105 -3.78 11.02 -0.60
N ALA A 106 -4.46 10.12 -1.29
CA ALA A 106 -4.81 8.81 -0.75
C ALA A 106 -3.61 7.87 -0.85
N PHE A 107 -3.65 6.78 -0.08
CA PHE A 107 -2.59 5.79 0.00
C PHE A 107 -2.92 4.56 -0.84
N VAL A 108 -2.02 4.16 -1.70
CA VAL A 108 -2.11 2.88 -2.42
C VAL A 108 -1.94 1.75 -1.41
N THR A 109 -2.96 0.91 -1.29
CA THR A 109 -2.99 -0.21 -0.33
C THR A 109 -2.77 -1.56 -0.98
N LYS A 110 -2.86 -1.64 -2.31
CA LYS A 110 -2.71 -2.88 -3.06
C LYS A 110 -1.95 -2.64 -4.35
N ILE A 111 -0.90 -3.44 -4.56
CA ILE A 111 -0.12 -3.46 -5.80
C ILE A 111 0.15 -4.89 -6.22
N SER A 112 0.42 -5.09 -7.49
CA SER A 112 0.89 -6.36 -8.03
C SER A 112 1.88 -6.15 -9.16
N GLY A 113 2.68 -7.17 -9.42
CA GLY A 113 3.55 -7.26 -10.59
C GLY A 113 3.54 -8.68 -11.13
N ASP A 114 3.50 -8.83 -12.43
CA ASP A 114 3.53 -10.09 -13.14
C ASP A 114 4.22 -9.95 -14.51
N PHE A 115 4.26 -11.00 -15.31
CA PHE A 115 4.88 -10.96 -16.64
C PHE A 115 3.89 -10.66 -17.77
N ASP A 116 2.59 -10.74 -17.50
CA ASP A 116 1.59 -10.82 -18.56
C ASP A 116 0.68 -9.57 -18.63
N VAL A 117 0.26 -9.02 -17.49
CA VAL A 117 -0.71 -7.93 -17.40
C VAL A 117 -0.09 -6.69 -16.76
N VAL A 118 0.24 -6.76 -15.48
CA VAL A 118 0.92 -5.67 -14.77
C VAL A 118 2.42 -5.91 -14.83
N LYS A 119 3.03 -5.56 -15.96
CA LYS A 119 4.45 -5.86 -16.27
C LYS A 119 5.41 -4.94 -15.54
N VAL A 120 5.32 -4.92 -14.24
CA VAL A 120 6.17 -4.12 -13.36
C VAL A 120 7.12 -5.05 -12.61
N PRO A 121 8.43 -4.83 -12.69
CA PRO A 121 9.38 -5.54 -11.84
C PRO A 121 9.06 -5.33 -10.37
N ILE A 122 8.98 -6.41 -9.62
CA ILE A 122 8.64 -6.38 -8.19
C ILE A 122 9.56 -7.30 -7.41
N THR A 123 10.12 -6.77 -6.33
CA THR A 123 10.98 -7.51 -5.41
C THR A 123 10.56 -7.16 -3.98
N ILE A 124 10.36 -8.18 -3.16
CA ILE A 124 9.98 -8.05 -1.76
C ILE A 124 11.12 -8.49 -0.83
N GLY A 125 10.89 -8.43 0.46
CA GLY A 125 11.87 -8.82 1.49
C GLY A 125 12.54 -10.15 1.20
N LYS A 126 13.79 -10.33 1.58
CA LYS A 126 14.69 -11.45 1.26
C LYS A 126 15.04 -11.58 -0.22
N GLY A 127 14.78 -10.57 -1.04
CA GLY A 127 15.08 -10.57 -2.46
C GLY A 127 14.17 -11.46 -3.31
N ILE A 128 12.98 -11.81 -2.81
CA ILE A 128 12.02 -12.62 -3.56
C ILE A 128 11.46 -11.78 -4.69
N THR A 129 11.57 -12.31 -5.91
CA THR A 129 11.21 -11.59 -7.14
C THR A 129 10.61 -12.52 -8.19
N LEU A 130 10.05 -11.93 -9.23
CA LEU A 130 9.50 -12.66 -10.37
C LEU A 130 10.59 -13.50 -11.06
N GLY A 131 10.22 -14.72 -11.44
CA GLY A 131 11.11 -15.67 -12.10
C GLY A 131 11.97 -16.51 -11.16
N MET A 132 11.93 -16.25 -9.85
CA MET A 132 12.58 -17.13 -8.86
C MET A 132 11.87 -18.47 -8.81
N THR A 133 12.62 -19.56 -8.56
CA THR A 133 12.05 -20.88 -8.39
C THR A 133 11.25 -20.98 -7.08
N GLU A 134 10.19 -21.77 -7.09
CA GLU A 134 9.41 -22.11 -5.90
C GLU A 134 10.30 -22.68 -4.78
N GLU A 135 11.24 -23.53 -5.13
CA GLU A 135 12.19 -24.12 -4.19
C GLU A 135 13.02 -23.05 -3.47
N ASN A 136 13.62 -22.12 -4.21
CA ASN A 136 14.39 -21.03 -3.62
C ASN A 136 13.53 -20.11 -2.76
N MET A 137 12.32 -19.80 -3.20
CA MET A 137 11.36 -19.02 -2.42
C MET A 137 11.07 -19.70 -1.07
N LYS A 138 10.78 -20.99 -1.07
CA LYS A 138 10.50 -21.74 0.17
C LYS A 138 11.69 -21.78 1.12
N LEU A 139 12.90 -21.89 0.58
CA LEU A 139 14.12 -21.83 1.41
C LEU A 139 14.29 -20.46 2.07
N LEU A 140 14.08 -19.39 1.32
CA LEU A 140 14.15 -18.01 1.86
C LEU A 140 13.06 -17.71 2.88
N LEU A 141 11.88 -18.29 2.72
CA LEU A 141 10.74 -18.10 3.61
C LEU A 141 10.67 -19.15 4.73
N ASP A 142 11.69 -19.97 4.92
CA ASP A 142 11.75 -20.94 6.02
C ASP A 142 11.53 -20.24 7.37
N GLY A 143 10.64 -20.82 8.18
CA GLY A 143 10.24 -20.24 9.46
C GLY A 143 9.13 -19.17 9.38
N ILE A 144 8.72 -18.74 8.20
CA ILE A 144 7.59 -17.86 8.01
C ILE A 144 6.35 -18.69 7.67
N PRO A 145 5.25 -18.57 8.44
CA PRO A 145 4.02 -19.31 8.15
C PRO A 145 3.46 -18.94 6.77
N LEU A 146 3.24 -19.96 5.94
CA LEU A 146 2.64 -19.81 4.62
C LEU A 146 1.33 -20.56 4.56
N GLU A 147 0.28 -19.93 4.03
CA GLU A 147 -0.93 -20.63 3.65
C GLU A 147 -0.89 -20.91 2.15
N THR A 148 -1.04 -22.16 1.78
CA THR A 148 -0.92 -22.63 0.40
C THR A 148 -2.31 -22.85 -0.19
N GLN A 149 -2.55 -22.28 -1.37
CA GLN A 149 -3.76 -22.49 -2.12
C GLN A 149 -3.41 -22.97 -3.53
N LYS A 150 -3.82 -24.20 -3.87
CA LYS A 150 -3.67 -24.72 -5.22
C LYS A 150 -4.73 -24.14 -6.13
N GLU A 151 -4.30 -23.67 -7.28
CA GLU A 151 -5.13 -23.10 -8.34
C GLU A 151 -4.95 -23.88 -9.63
N GLU A 152 -5.80 -23.63 -10.63
CA GLU A 152 -5.73 -24.33 -11.91
C GLU A 152 -4.39 -24.13 -12.63
N GLN A 153 -3.82 -22.92 -12.56
CA GLN A 153 -2.60 -22.56 -13.26
C GLN A 153 -1.33 -22.64 -12.40
N GLY A 154 -1.45 -22.95 -11.14
CA GLY A 154 -0.30 -23.02 -10.25
C GLY A 154 -0.68 -23.00 -8.78
N THR A 155 0.19 -22.43 -7.97
CA THR A 155 0.02 -22.38 -6.52
C THR A 155 0.22 -20.97 -6.01
N SER A 156 -0.72 -20.49 -5.19
CA SER A 156 -0.60 -19.26 -4.44
C SER A 156 -0.12 -19.53 -3.02
N TYR A 157 0.88 -18.78 -2.59
CA TYR A 157 1.41 -18.77 -1.23
C TYR A 157 1.07 -17.44 -0.59
N TYR A 158 0.38 -17.48 0.56
CA TYR A 158 -0.03 -16.30 1.30
C TYR A 158 0.76 -16.16 2.59
N ILE A 159 1.27 -14.98 2.82
CA ILE A 159 1.74 -14.51 4.13
C ILE A 159 0.68 -13.55 4.63
N TYR A 160 -0.17 -14.00 5.55
CA TYR A 160 -1.17 -13.15 6.18
C TYR A 160 -0.55 -12.39 7.34
N THR A 161 -0.83 -11.10 7.43
CA THR A 161 -0.27 -10.22 8.45
C THR A 161 -1.28 -9.83 9.53
N ASP A 162 -2.54 -10.26 9.36
CA ASP A 162 -3.58 -10.15 10.38
C ASP A 162 -4.58 -11.31 10.28
N ASN A 163 -5.54 -11.34 11.22
CA ASN A 163 -6.54 -12.41 11.28
C ASN A 163 -7.71 -12.23 10.30
N THR A 164 -7.79 -11.09 9.61
CA THR A 164 -8.90 -10.81 8.69
C THR A 164 -8.70 -11.41 7.31
N LYS A 165 -7.46 -11.83 6.99
CA LYS A 165 -7.02 -12.28 5.66
C LYS A 165 -7.17 -11.23 4.56
N LYS A 166 -7.33 -9.96 4.92
CA LYS A 166 -7.37 -8.83 3.98
C LYS A 166 -6.00 -8.23 3.71
N ASN A 167 -5.07 -8.40 4.67
CA ASN A 167 -3.70 -7.90 4.58
C ASN A 167 -2.76 -9.09 4.38
N PHE A 168 -2.10 -9.12 3.24
CA PHE A 168 -1.29 -10.27 2.84
C PHE A 168 -0.24 -9.92 1.80
N ILE A 169 0.74 -10.78 1.72
CA ILE A 169 1.61 -10.92 0.55
C ILE A 169 1.22 -12.23 -0.13
N ARG A 170 0.93 -12.18 -1.43
CA ARG A 170 0.64 -13.35 -2.24
C ARG A 170 1.75 -13.55 -3.26
N ILE A 171 2.28 -14.76 -3.32
CA ILE A 171 3.28 -15.18 -4.28
C ILE A 171 2.68 -16.34 -5.09
N PHE A 172 2.54 -16.14 -6.40
CA PHE A 172 2.00 -17.15 -7.29
C PHE A 172 3.12 -17.78 -8.11
N THR A 173 3.18 -19.13 -8.06
CA THR A 173 4.10 -19.93 -8.87
C THR A 173 3.32 -20.71 -9.93
N ASP A 174 3.85 -20.76 -11.17
CA ASP A 174 3.21 -21.51 -12.23
C ASP A 174 3.44 -23.04 -12.08
N LYS A 175 2.49 -23.83 -12.60
CA LYS A 175 2.55 -25.29 -12.52
C LYS A 175 3.54 -25.93 -13.48
N ASP A 176 3.93 -25.23 -14.55
CA ASP A 176 4.73 -25.81 -15.63
C ASP A 176 6.23 -25.76 -15.29
N LEU A 177 6.72 -24.61 -14.85
CA LEU A 177 8.13 -24.39 -14.56
C LEU A 177 8.42 -24.21 -13.05
N GLY A 178 7.37 -24.04 -12.23
CA GLY A 178 7.53 -23.75 -10.79
C GLY A 178 8.23 -22.43 -10.52
N LEU A 179 8.02 -21.44 -11.38
CA LEU A 179 8.60 -20.11 -11.23
C LEU A 179 7.58 -19.12 -10.67
N ILE A 180 8.05 -18.16 -9.90
CA ILE A 180 7.20 -17.05 -9.43
C ILE A 180 6.77 -16.22 -10.65
N ARG A 181 5.47 -16.12 -10.88
CA ARG A 181 4.85 -15.41 -12.00
C ARG A 181 4.16 -14.12 -11.59
N GLU A 182 3.72 -14.02 -10.35
CA GLU A 182 3.03 -12.86 -9.81
C GLU A 182 3.37 -12.69 -8.34
N ILE A 183 3.52 -11.44 -7.93
CA ILE A 183 3.60 -11.04 -6.52
C ILE A 183 2.60 -9.92 -6.30
N GLU A 184 1.78 -10.07 -5.27
CA GLU A 184 0.75 -9.11 -4.87
C GLU A 184 0.92 -8.75 -3.40
N LEU A 185 0.83 -7.46 -3.10
CA LEU A 185 0.81 -6.93 -1.74
C LEU A 185 -0.53 -6.26 -1.49
N SER A 186 -1.15 -6.59 -0.38
CA SER A 186 -2.36 -5.91 0.10
C SER A 186 -2.15 -5.54 1.56
N ASN A 187 -2.15 -4.26 1.86
CA ASN A 187 -2.02 -3.74 3.21
C ASN A 187 -2.88 -2.50 3.41
N SER A 188 -3.97 -2.67 4.14
CA SER A 188 -4.91 -1.61 4.48
C SER A 188 -5.15 -1.58 5.99
N PRO A 189 -4.12 -1.23 6.78
CA PRO A 189 -4.26 -1.17 8.23
C PRO A 189 -5.28 -0.09 8.63
N GLU A 190 -5.84 -0.19 9.82
CA GLU A 190 -6.75 0.84 10.36
C GLU A 190 -6.02 2.17 10.56
N GLN A 191 -4.75 2.10 11.01
CA GLN A 191 -3.88 3.25 11.26
C GLN A 191 -2.50 3.01 10.66
N LEU A 192 -1.87 4.09 10.19
CA LEU A 192 -0.51 4.04 9.65
C LEU A 192 0.50 3.94 10.78
N THR A 193 1.39 2.93 10.71
CA THR A 193 2.41 2.67 11.74
C THR A 193 3.38 3.84 11.89
N ALA A 194 3.81 4.46 10.80
CA ALA A 194 4.73 5.60 10.81
C ALA A 194 4.14 6.81 11.53
N TYR A 195 2.84 7.06 11.37
CA TYR A 195 2.15 8.16 12.05
C TYR A 195 2.05 7.93 13.57
N THR A 196 1.81 6.69 13.98
CA THR A 196 1.74 6.32 15.41
C THR A 196 3.10 6.45 16.11
N GLN A 197 4.21 6.23 15.40
CA GLN A 197 5.57 6.35 15.93
C GLN A 197 6.03 7.80 16.07
N GLN A 198 5.42 8.73 15.34
CA GLN A 198 5.73 10.17 15.39
C GLN A 198 4.82 10.95 16.34
N ALA A 199 3.87 10.31 17.01
CA ALA A 199 3.11 10.95 18.07
C ALA A 199 4.09 11.43 19.15
N PRO A 200 4.06 12.74 19.57
CA PRO A 200 5.02 13.25 20.53
C PRO A 200 4.97 12.43 21.79
N GLU A 201 6.12 11.93 22.23
CA GLU A 201 6.26 11.37 23.57
C GLU A 201 5.72 12.42 24.54
N SER A 202 4.74 12.03 25.35
CA SER A 202 4.24 12.89 26.43
C SER A 202 5.44 13.34 27.25
N ILE A 203 5.68 14.65 27.29
CA ILE A 203 6.72 15.24 28.13
C ILE A 203 6.47 14.72 29.55
N PRO A 204 7.43 14.07 30.19
CA PRO A 204 7.26 13.62 31.57
C PRO A 204 7.00 14.86 32.43
N GLU A 205 5.89 14.84 33.15
CA GLU A 205 5.56 15.90 34.13
C GLU A 205 6.77 16.16 35.02
N SER A 206 7.10 17.41 35.13
CA SER A 206 8.17 18.03 35.86
C SER A 206 8.55 17.28 37.16
N LEU A 207 9.85 17.06 37.31
CA LEU A 207 10.47 16.67 38.57
C LEU A 207 9.99 17.58 39.72
N PRO A 208 9.66 17.03 40.89
CA PRO A 208 9.32 17.86 42.05
C PRO A 208 10.50 18.74 42.41
N LEU A 209 10.24 20.02 42.57
CA LEU A 209 11.20 20.99 43.09
C LEU A 209 11.64 20.50 44.46
N GLY A 210 12.90 20.13 44.58
CA GLY A 210 13.53 19.87 45.86
C GLY A 210 13.50 21.09 46.75
N GLU A 211 12.89 20.94 47.91
CA GLU A 211 12.96 21.93 48.97
C GLU A 211 14.44 22.09 49.38
N GLY A 212 15.01 23.26 49.11
CA GLY A 212 16.28 23.66 49.64
C GLY A 212 16.11 24.15 51.07
N ARG A 213 16.94 23.63 51.95
CA ARG A 213 17.26 24.28 53.23
C ARG A 213 18.32 25.31 53.01
#